data_bd154ae37856ce1f29c9799ee067328d
#
_entry.id   bd154ae37856ce1f29c9799ee067328d
#
_cell.length_a   1.000
_cell.length_b   1.000
_cell.length_c   1.000
_cell.angle_alpha   90.00
_cell.angle_beta   90.00
_cell.angle_gamma   90.00
#
_symmetry.space_group_name_H-M   'P 1'
#
loop_
_entity.id
_entity.type
_entity.pdbx_description
1 polymer ?
#
loop_
_entity_poly.entity_id
_entity_poly.type
_entity_poly.pdbx_seq_one_letter_code
_entity_poly.pdbx_strand_id
1 'polypeptide(L)'
;MLSHLLAVASVWLVAAVSPGPNFLMTARFAVARSRGAGFAAVCGIGIATAVWGVCGLAGVKALFLAAPWAYATLKFAGAGYLVYSGVRLIVLAEKRSAADGSLPVDSKGFSNRRAFWIGLVTSLANPRSALSVASIFAVALPAQPPLWLGVVSVALMVAISVGWYACVVWLFAAEAVSNGYRKLRRTIDRAAGGLLILFGAKLALERG
;
A
#
# COMPACT_ATOMS: atom_id res chain seq x y z
N MET A 1 11.53 4.41 19.61
CA MET A 1 12.02 3.93 18.29
C MET A 1 11.28 2.70 17.80
N LEU A 2 11.18 1.63 18.60
CA LEU A 2 10.38 0.45 18.22
C LEU A 2 8.93 0.79 17.91
N SER A 3 8.31 1.67 18.69
CA SER A 3 6.94 2.16 18.49
C SER A 3 6.72 2.79 17.12
N HIS A 4 7.69 3.55 16.61
CA HIS A 4 7.62 4.16 15.27
C HIS A 4 7.67 3.09 14.17
N LEU A 5 8.57 2.10 14.30
CA LEU A 5 8.64 0.99 13.33
C LEU A 5 7.37 0.15 13.34
N LEU A 6 6.80 -0.13 14.51
CA LEU A 6 5.53 -0.83 14.63
C LEU A 6 4.37 -0.02 14.00
N ALA A 7 4.36 1.30 14.18
CA ALA A 7 3.37 2.16 13.55
C ALA A 7 3.51 2.14 12.01
N VAL A 8 4.74 2.29 11.47
CA VAL A 8 5.01 2.18 10.04
C VAL A 8 4.55 0.82 9.51
N ALA A 9 4.96 -0.27 10.18
CA ALA A 9 4.61 -1.63 9.76
C ALA A 9 3.10 -1.85 9.73
N SER A 10 2.41 -1.47 10.82
CA SER A 10 0.96 -1.69 10.96
C SER A 10 0.16 -0.93 9.92
N VAL A 11 0.44 0.37 9.76
CA VAL A 11 -0.30 1.21 8.80
C VAL A 11 0.01 0.80 7.37
N TRP A 12 1.30 0.50 7.07
CA TRP A 12 1.68 0.05 5.73
C TRP A 12 1.10 -1.31 5.37
N LEU A 13 1.08 -2.26 6.32
CA LEU A 13 0.45 -3.57 6.11
C LEU A 13 -1.03 -3.42 5.76
N VAL A 14 -1.78 -2.61 6.51
CA VAL A 14 -3.20 -2.34 6.23
C VAL A 14 -3.37 -1.69 4.85
N ALA A 15 -2.50 -0.75 4.50
CA ALA A 15 -2.53 -0.11 3.18
C ALA A 15 -2.22 -1.10 2.05
N ALA A 16 -1.27 -2.02 2.24
CA ALA A 16 -0.88 -3.03 1.26
C ALA A 16 -1.95 -4.11 1.07
N VAL A 17 -2.57 -4.57 2.17
CA VAL A 17 -3.64 -5.59 2.14
C VAL A 17 -4.92 -5.05 1.50
N SER A 18 -5.14 -3.75 1.61
CA SER A 18 -6.32 -3.09 1.05
C SER A 18 -6.35 -3.19 -0.49
N PRO A 19 -7.44 -3.70 -1.07
CA PRO A 19 -7.52 -3.91 -2.51
C PRO A 19 -7.39 -2.61 -3.31
N GLY A 20 -6.33 -2.54 -4.08
CA GLY A 20 -6.01 -1.41 -4.94
C GLY A 20 -5.47 -1.87 -6.30
N PRO A 21 -4.99 -0.95 -7.15
CA PRO A 21 -4.44 -1.30 -8.46
C PRO A 21 -3.34 -2.37 -8.40
N ASN A 22 -2.41 -2.27 -7.44
CA ASN A 22 -1.32 -3.22 -7.25
C ASN A 22 -1.84 -4.62 -6.92
N PHE A 23 -2.82 -4.71 -6.00
CA PHE A 23 -3.44 -5.98 -5.63
C PHE A 23 -4.15 -6.63 -6.83
N LEU A 24 -5.01 -5.85 -7.52
CA LEU A 24 -5.78 -6.36 -8.66
C LEU A 24 -4.85 -6.84 -9.79
N MET A 25 -3.80 -6.11 -10.07
CA MET A 25 -2.79 -6.50 -11.07
C MET A 25 -2.09 -7.79 -10.66
N THR A 26 -1.63 -7.90 -9.42
CA THR A 26 -0.92 -9.08 -8.90
C THR A 26 -1.82 -10.31 -8.93
N ALA A 27 -3.08 -10.16 -8.49
CA ALA A 27 -4.08 -11.21 -8.54
C ALA A 27 -4.37 -11.67 -9.99
N ARG A 28 -4.41 -10.75 -10.98
CA ARG A 28 -4.57 -11.09 -12.40
C ARG A 28 -3.43 -11.97 -12.91
N PHE A 29 -2.17 -11.61 -12.62
CA PHE A 29 -1.02 -12.43 -13.01
C PHE A 29 -1.08 -13.83 -12.37
N ALA A 30 -1.49 -13.91 -11.11
CA ALA A 30 -1.64 -15.18 -10.40
C ALA A 30 -2.69 -16.10 -11.06
N VAL A 31 -3.88 -15.56 -11.35
CA VAL A 31 -5.01 -16.30 -11.98
C VAL A 31 -4.65 -16.70 -13.41
N ALA A 32 -3.90 -15.88 -14.17
CA ALA A 32 -3.42 -16.21 -15.51
C ALA A 32 -2.37 -17.34 -15.53
N ARG A 33 -2.11 -17.98 -14.39
CA ARG A 33 -1.16 -19.11 -14.21
C ARG A 33 0.31 -18.78 -14.56
N SER A 34 0.66 -17.50 -14.62
CA SER A 34 2.04 -17.05 -14.83
C SER A 34 2.66 -16.59 -13.52
N ARG A 35 3.05 -17.55 -12.65
CA ARG A 35 3.72 -17.25 -11.39
C ARG A 35 4.98 -16.41 -11.59
N GLY A 36 5.78 -16.73 -12.61
CA GLY A 36 7.00 -15.97 -12.92
C GLY A 36 6.71 -14.51 -13.23
N ALA A 37 5.69 -14.22 -14.06
CA ALA A 37 5.25 -12.86 -14.35
C ALA A 37 4.69 -12.17 -13.09
N GLY A 38 3.94 -12.90 -12.25
CA GLY A 38 3.46 -12.38 -10.97
C GLY A 38 4.60 -11.93 -10.06
N PHE A 39 5.61 -12.77 -9.85
CA PHE A 39 6.79 -12.41 -9.05
C PHE A 39 7.61 -11.28 -9.67
N ALA A 40 7.75 -11.25 -11.00
CA ALA A 40 8.41 -10.12 -11.68
C ALA A 40 7.66 -8.80 -11.44
N ALA A 41 6.33 -8.81 -11.48
CA ALA A 41 5.53 -7.63 -11.14
C ALA A 41 5.69 -7.23 -9.67
N VAL A 42 5.80 -8.18 -8.74
CA VAL A 42 6.07 -7.93 -7.31
C VAL A 42 7.42 -7.25 -7.13
N CYS A 43 8.47 -7.66 -7.85
CA CYS A 43 9.76 -6.96 -7.83
C CYS A 43 9.61 -5.50 -8.30
N GLY A 44 8.85 -5.26 -9.36
CA GLY A 44 8.55 -3.89 -9.82
C GLY A 44 7.83 -3.05 -8.76
N ILE A 45 6.84 -3.62 -8.07
CA ILE A 45 6.15 -2.94 -6.95
C ILE A 45 7.13 -2.65 -5.81
N GLY A 46 8.02 -3.59 -5.47
CA GLY A 46 9.03 -3.41 -4.41
C GLY A 46 9.94 -2.21 -4.70
N ILE A 47 10.44 -2.10 -5.94
CA ILE A 47 11.27 -0.96 -6.36
C ILE A 47 10.47 0.34 -6.30
N ALA A 48 9.22 0.37 -6.79
CA ALA A 48 8.37 1.55 -6.69
C ALA A 48 8.13 1.97 -5.23
N THR A 49 7.94 1.00 -4.33
CA THR A 49 7.80 1.27 -2.89
C THR A 49 9.08 1.88 -2.32
N ALA A 50 10.25 1.39 -2.70
CA ALA A 50 11.53 1.98 -2.31
C ALA A 50 11.68 3.42 -2.81
N VAL A 51 11.35 3.68 -4.08
CA VAL A 51 11.38 5.04 -4.66
C VAL A 51 10.48 5.97 -3.89
N TRP A 52 9.21 5.61 -3.69
CA TRP A 52 8.28 6.43 -2.89
C TRP A 52 8.75 6.60 -1.44
N GLY A 53 9.30 5.54 -0.84
CA GLY A 53 9.85 5.60 0.52
C GLY A 53 11.00 6.60 0.65
N VAL A 54 11.95 6.57 -0.28
CA VAL A 54 13.08 7.52 -0.31
C VAL A 54 12.59 8.94 -0.57
N CYS A 55 11.70 9.14 -1.55
CA CYS A 55 11.11 10.45 -1.83
C CYS A 55 10.33 11.00 -0.63
N GLY A 56 9.56 10.15 0.04
CA GLY A 56 8.78 10.55 1.22
C GLY A 56 9.68 10.93 2.40
N LEU A 57 10.74 10.16 2.65
CA LEU A 57 11.71 10.44 3.70
C LEU A 57 12.45 11.77 3.45
N ALA A 58 12.94 11.98 2.24
CA ALA A 58 13.62 13.20 1.84
C ALA A 58 12.66 14.42 1.89
N GLY A 59 11.44 14.24 1.39
CA GLY A 59 10.43 15.29 1.35
C GLY A 59 9.96 15.74 2.72
N VAL A 60 9.67 14.80 3.62
CA VAL A 60 9.27 15.12 5.01
C VAL A 60 10.40 15.83 5.75
N LYS A 61 11.64 15.36 5.61
CA LYS A 61 12.81 16.00 6.24
C LYS A 61 13.04 17.42 5.70
N ALA A 62 12.99 17.61 4.38
CA ALA A 62 13.17 18.91 3.74
C ALA A 62 12.07 19.88 4.18
N LEU A 63 10.83 19.43 4.24
CA LEU A 63 9.70 20.25 4.64
C LEU A 63 9.80 20.70 6.10
N PHE A 64 10.24 19.82 7.00
CA PHE A 64 10.44 20.18 8.41
C PHE A 64 11.52 21.25 8.59
N LEU A 65 12.62 21.14 7.83
CA LEU A 65 13.72 22.10 7.91
C LEU A 65 13.36 23.45 7.30
N ALA A 66 12.65 23.45 6.18
CA ALA A 66 12.32 24.69 5.44
C ALA A 66 11.09 25.42 6.02
N ALA A 67 10.11 24.68 6.52
CA ALA A 67 8.84 25.23 6.98
C ALA A 67 8.17 24.33 8.04
N PRO A 68 8.50 24.48 9.33
CA PRO A 68 7.93 23.64 10.39
C PRO A 68 6.39 23.65 10.44
N TRP A 69 5.76 24.77 10.11
CA TRP A 69 4.29 24.86 9.99
C TRP A 69 3.71 24.00 8.88
N ALA A 70 4.46 23.83 7.78
CA ALA A 70 4.04 23.00 6.67
C ALA A 70 4.13 21.50 7.03
N TYR A 71 5.02 21.10 7.94
CA TYR A 71 5.03 19.75 8.49
C TYR A 71 3.74 19.44 9.26
N ALA A 72 3.28 20.36 10.12
CA ALA A 72 2.01 20.22 10.82
C ALA A 72 0.84 20.09 9.84
N THR A 73 0.82 20.92 8.78
CA THR A 73 -0.18 20.83 7.70
C THR A 73 -0.13 19.47 7.01
N LEU A 74 1.05 18.95 6.68
CA LEU A 74 1.23 17.64 6.07
C LEU A 74 0.74 16.52 7.01
N LYS A 75 0.99 16.62 8.31
CA LYS A 75 0.50 15.67 9.31
C LYS A 75 -1.03 15.59 9.32
N PHE A 76 -1.72 16.74 9.37
CA PHE A 76 -3.18 16.77 9.34
C PHE A 76 -3.75 16.33 7.99
N ALA A 77 -3.12 16.72 6.88
CA ALA A 77 -3.49 16.25 5.54
C ALA A 77 -3.33 14.73 5.42
N GLY A 78 -2.23 14.17 5.97
CA GLY A 78 -1.98 12.73 6.04
C GLY A 78 -3.04 11.99 6.86
N ALA A 79 -3.39 12.51 8.04
CA ALA A 79 -4.46 11.98 8.86
C ALA A 79 -5.80 11.96 8.12
N GLY A 80 -6.15 13.09 7.51
CA GLY A 80 -7.37 13.23 6.68
C GLY A 80 -7.38 12.27 5.51
N TYR A 81 -6.24 12.06 4.84
CA TYR A 81 -6.12 11.09 3.76
C TYR A 81 -6.32 9.65 4.24
N LEU A 82 -5.81 9.27 5.40
CA LEU A 82 -6.04 7.94 5.96
C LEU A 82 -7.52 7.71 6.26
N VAL A 83 -8.19 8.69 6.87
CA VAL A 83 -9.64 8.64 7.14
C VAL A 83 -10.41 8.56 5.82
N TYR A 84 -10.13 9.42 4.85
CA TYR A 84 -10.75 9.40 3.52
C TYR A 84 -10.58 8.03 2.83
N SER A 85 -9.36 7.48 2.86
CA SER A 85 -9.06 6.18 2.26
C SER A 85 -9.83 5.06 2.94
N GLY A 86 -9.95 5.10 4.26
CA GLY A 86 -10.70 4.13 5.04
C GLY A 86 -12.21 4.18 4.73
N VAL A 87 -12.81 5.37 4.73
CA VAL A 87 -14.22 5.58 4.38
C VAL A 87 -14.49 5.11 2.93
N ARG A 88 -13.64 5.52 1.98
CA ARG A 88 -13.75 5.12 0.58
C ARG A 88 -13.69 3.60 0.42
N LEU A 89 -12.84 2.93 1.18
CA LEU A 89 -12.70 1.47 1.14
C LEU A 89 -13.99 0.79 1.62
N ILE A 90 -14.58 1.25 2.72
CA ILE A 90 -15.85 0.74 3.25
C ILE A 90 -16.99 0.96 2.26
N VAL A 91 -17.15 2.18 1.74
CA VAL A 91 -18.24 2.53 0.79
C VAL A 91 -18.10 1.74 -0.52
N LEU A 92 -16.87 1.59 -1.06
CA LEU A 92 -16.66 0.82 -2.28
C LEU A 92 -16.80 -0.68 -2.07
N ALA A 93 -16.60 -1.20 -0.85
CA ALA A 93 -16.86 -2.60 -0.54
C ALA A 93 -18.33 -3.00 -0.79
N GLU A 94 -19.26 -2.07 -0.58
CA GLU A 94 -20.69 -2.29 -0.85
C GLU A 94 -21.02 -2.27 -2.34
N LYS A 95 -20.47 -1.31 -3.07
CA LYS A 95 -20.74 -1.16 -4.51
C LYS A 95 -20.11 -2.25 -5.38
N ARG A 96 -18.94 -2.76 -4.98
CA ARG A 96 -18.20 -3.77 -5.75
C ARG A 96 -18.76 -5.19 -5.62
N SER A 97 -19.56 -5.47 -4.61
CA SER A 97 -20.23 -6.77 -4.45
C SER A 97 -21.23 -7.06 -5.58
N ALA A 98 -21.74 -6.02 -6.25
CA ALA A 98 -22.69 -6.14 -7.34
C ALA A 98 -22.06 -6.22 -8.75
N ALA A 99 -20.77 -5.92 -8.89
CA ALA A 99 -20.10 -5.74 -10.20
C ALA A 99 -18.95 -6.74 -10.47
N ASP A 100 -18.88 -7.85 -9.74
CA ASP A 100 -17.74 -8.80 -9.86
C ASP A 100 -17.90 -9.73 -11.08
N GLY A 101 -17.87 -9.11 -12.26
CA GLY A 101 -17.62 -9.77 -13.53
C GLY A 101 -16.15 -10.24 -13.58
N SER A 102 -15.96 -11.44 -14.12
CA SER A 102 -14.66 -12.10 -14.34
C SER A 102 -13.56 -11.11 -14.74
N LEU A 103 -12.42 -11.17 -14.04
CA LEU A 103 -11.20 -10.51 -14.49
C LEU A 103 -10.88 -10.99 -15.91
N PRO A 104 -10.79 -10.13 -16.94
CA PRO A 104 -10.42 -10.56 -18.28
C PRO A 104 -9.03 -11.21 -18.21
N VAL A 105 -8.97 -12.50 -18.44
CA VAL A 105 -7.72 -13.26 -18.51
C VAL A 105 -7.26 -13.18 -19.95
N ASP A 106 -6.29 -12.32 -20.22
CA ASP A 106 -5.61 -12.33 -21.51
C ASP A 106 -4.72 -13.57 -21.55
N SER A 107 -5.09 -14.54 -22.38
CA SER A 107 -4.45 -15.87 -22.47
C SER A 107 -3.06 -15.85 -23.15
N LYS A 108 -2.60 -14.68 -23.61
CA LYS A 108 -1.24 -14.49 -24.15
C LYS A 108 -0.26 -14.35 -23.00
N GLY A 109 0.64 -15.32 -22.84
CA GLY A 109 1.65 -15.35 -21.79
C GLY A 109 2.44 -14.03 -21.68
N PHE A 110 2.38 -13.41 -20.51
CA PHE A 110 3.17 -12.22 -20.22
C PHE A 110 4.65 -12.59 -20.05
N SER A 111 5.55 -11.89 -20.73
CA SER A 111 6.98 -12.00 -20.41
C SER A 111 7.24 -11.39 -19.01
N ASN A 112 8.18 -11.98 -18.26
CA ASN A 112 8.56 -11.49 -16.92
C ASN A 112 9.03 -10.03 -16.99
N ARG A 113 9.75 -9.63 -18.05
CA ARG A 113 10.19 -8.26 -18.25
C ARG A 113 9.02 -7.29 -18.37
N ARG A 114 8.00 -7.64 -19.16
CA ARG A 114 6.80 -6.81 -19.32
C ARG A 114 6.01 -6.72 -18.00
N ALA A 115 5.87 -7.82 -17.29
CA ALA A 115 5.19 -7.86 -16.01
C ALA A 115 5.91 -7.00 -14.94
N PHE A 116 7.24 -7.03 -14.88
CA PHE A 116 8.04 -6.16 -14.04
C PHE A 116 7.74 -4.67 -14.29
N TRP A 117 7.80 -4.24 -15.56
CA TRP A 117 7.52 -2.85 -15.90
C TRP A 117 6.07 -2.45 -15.60
N ILE A 118 5.12 -3.34 -15.84
CA ILE A 118 3.72 -3.09 -15.45
C ILE A 118 3.62 -2.89 -13.93
N GLY A 119 4.27 -3.74 -13.12
CA GLY A 119 4.31 -3.62 -11.67
C GLY A 119 4.91 -2.28 -11.22
N LEU A 120 6.06 -1.94 -11.76
CA LEU A 120 6.78 -0.70 -11.46
C LEU A 120 5.94 0.54 -11.81
N VAL A 121 5.50 0.63 -13.07
CA VAL A 121 4.76 1.81 -13.55
C VAL A 121 3.41 1.94 -12.86
N THR A 122 2.66 0.83 -12.68
CA THR A 122 1.37 0.86 -11.98
C THR A 122 1.55 1.38 -10.54
N SER A 123 2.59 0.96 -9.84
CA SER A 123 2.84 1.38 -8.47
C SER A 123 3.37 2.81 -8.37
N LEU A 124 4.23 3.25 -9.31
CA LEU A 124 4.71 4.64 -9.38
C LEU A 124 3.61 5.61 -9.80
N ALA A 125 2.78 5.24 -10.77
CA ALA A 125 1.65 6.07 -11.20
C ALA A 125 0.46 6.05 -10.23
N ASN A 126 0.52 5.24 -9.16
CA ASN A 126 -0.58 5.13 -8.21
C ASN A 126 -0.54 6.26 -7.17
N PRO A 127 -1.42 7.27 -7.26
CA PRO A 127 -1.43 8.38 -6.32
C PRO A 127 -1.69 7.94 -4.87
N ARG A 128 -2.38 6.81 -4.69
CA ARG A 128 -2.59 6.22 -3.37
C ARG A 128 -1.27 5.80 -2.72
N SER A 129 -0.34 5.21 -3.48
CA SER A 129 0.98 4.82 -2.95
C SER A 129 1.76 6.02 -2.47
N ALA A 130 1.83 7.09 -3.29
CA ALA A 130 2.51 8.33 -2.94
C ALA A 130 1.93 8.98 -1.67
N LEU A 131 0.61 9.15 -1.64
CA LEU A 131 -0.10 9.77 -0.52
C LEU A 131 -0.01 8.92 0.76
N SER A 132 -0.08 7.59 0.65
CA SER A 132 0.07 6.70 1.81
C SER A 132 1.48 6.80 2.40
N VAL A 133 2.53 6.82 1.56
CA VAL A 133 3.91 6.96 2.03
C VAL A 133 4.11 8.31 2.73
N ALA A 134 3.69 9.41 2.10
CA ALA A 134 3.79 10.74 2.69
C ALA A 134 3.05 10.83 4.03
N SER A 135 1.81 10.29 4.08
CA SER A 135 1.01 10.25 5.30
C SER A 135 1.68 9.44 6.40
N ILE A 136 2.19 8.24 6.09
CA ILE A 136 2.82 7.36 7.07
C ILE A 136 4.08 8.00 7.64
N PHE A 137 4.91 8.65 6.83
CA PHE A 137 6.12 9.29 7.32
C PHE A 137 5.83 10.54 8.14
N ALA A 138 4.85 11.34 7.75
CA ALA A 138 4.42 12.50 8.55
C ALA A 138 3.84 12.08 9.91
N VAL A 139 3.29 10.86 9.98
CA VAL A 139 2.54 10.32 11.11
C VAL A 139 3.40 9.50 12.05
N ALA A 140 4.11 8.54 11.49
CA ALA A 140 4.76 7.47 12.24
C ALA A 140 6.22 7.80 12.58
N LEU A 141 6.84 8.74 11.89
CA LEU A 141 8.21 9.16 12.16
C LEU A 141 8.26 10.47 12.96
N PRO A 142 9.26 10.66 13.82
CA PRO A 142 9.51 11.96 14.45
C PRO A 142 9.85 12.98 13.37
N ALA A 143 9.68 14.26 13.68
CA ALA A 143 9.93 15.37 12.76
C ALA A 143 11.35 15.37 12.17
N GLN A 144 12.34 14.95 12.98
CA GLN A 144 13.73 14.77 12.56
C GLN A 144 14.16 13.30 12.81
N PRO A 145 13.77 12.38 11.94
CA PRO A 145 14.13 10.99 12.13
C PRO A 145 15.63 10.81 11.90
N PRO A 146 16.34 10.06 12.76
CA PRO A 146 17.70 9.64 12.46
C PRO A 146 17.69 8.82 11.17
N LEU A 147 18.76 8.95 10.37
CA LEU A 147 18.82 8.36 9.03
C LEU A 147 18.53 6.84 9.04
N TRP A 148 19.07 6.13 10.03
CA TRP A 148 18.87 4.68 10.16
C TRP A 148 17.38 4.32 10.34
N LEU A 149 16.61 5.12 11.11
CA LEU A 149 15.18 4.88 11.33
C LEU A 149 14.40 5.03 10.01
N GLY A 150 14.75 6.04 9.21
CA GLY A 150 14.17 6.24 7.89
C GLY A 150 14.49 5.07 6.95
N VAL A 151 15.76 4.67 6.87
CA VAL A 151 16.20 3.56 6.02
C VAL A 151 15.53 2.24 6.43
N VAL A 152 15.48 1.93 7.73
CA VAL A 152 14.82 0.72 8.23
C VAL A 152 13.32 0.77 7.95
N SER A 153 12.68 1.94 8.07
CA SER A 153 11.26 2.11 7.73
C SER A 153 10.99 1.82 6.25
N VAL A 154 11.82 2.34 5.34
CA VAL A 154 11.70 2.06 3.90
C VAL A 154 11.91 0.57 3.62
N ALA A 155 12.95 -0.02 4.19
CA ALA A 155 13.23 -1.46 4.02
C ALA A 155 12.06 -2.32 4.52
N LEU A 156 11.46 -1.97 5.66
CA LEU A 156 10.29 -2.64 6.23
C LEU A 156 9.07 -2.51 5.31
N MET A 157 8.81 -1.33 4.75
CA MET A 157 7.72 -1.11 3.79
C MET A 157 7.91 -1.95 2.52
N VAL A 158 9.14 -2.02 2.00
CA VAL A 158 9.48 -2.86 0.84
C VAL A 158 9.27 -4.34 1.17
N ALA A 159 9.77 -4.80 2.32
CA ALA A 159 9.63 -6.19 2.76
C ALA A 159 8.16 -6.59 2.91
N ILE A 160 7.33 -5.73 3.53
CA ILE A 160 5.89 -5.95 3.66
C ILE A 160 5.21 -5.99 2.29
N SER A 161 5.54 -5.05 1.39
CA SER A 161 4.95 -5.04 0.03
C SER A 161 5.30 -6.29 -0.76
N VAL A 162 6.59 -6.63 -0.81
CA VAL A 162 7.08 -7.81 -1.54
C VAL A 162 6.50 -9.08 -0.93
N GLY A 163 6.54 -9.22 0.39
CA GLY A 163 6.01 -10.40 1.10
C GLY A 163 4.50 -10.56 0.86
N TRP A 164 3.73 -9.49 1.02
CA TRP A 164 2.29 -9.54 0.81
C TRP A 164 1.91 -9.88 -0.63
N TYR A 165 2.46 -9.17 -1.62
CA TYR A 165 2.10 -9.41 -3.01
C TYR A 165 2.67 -10.73 -3.54
N ALA A 166 3.81 -11.21 -3.03
CA ALA A 166 4.31 -12.56 -3.32
C ALA A 166 3.35 -13.63 -2.77
N CYS A 167 2.84 -13.42 -1.55
CA CYS A 167 1.82 -14.28 -0.96
C CYS A 167 0.54 -14.29 -1.82
N VAL A 168 0.09 -13.14 -2.30
CA VAL A 168 -1.05 -13.04 -3.23
C VAL A 168 -0.79 -13.83 -4.51
N VAL A 169 0.38 -13.68 -5.14
CA VAL A 169 0.74 -14.45 -6.33
C VAL A 169 0.69 -15.95 -6.07
N TRP A 170 1.25 -16.38 -4.96
CA TRP A 170 1.32 -17.80 -4.62
C TRP A 170 -0.05 -18.39 -4.30
N LEU A 171 -0.84 -17.71 -3.47
CA LEU A 171 -2.14 -18.17 -3.02
C LEU A 171 -3.20 -18.14 -4.13
N PHE A 172 -3.26 -17.05 -4.90
CA PHE A 172 -4.29 -16.87 -5.94
C PHE A 172 -4.06 -17.72 -7.18
N ALA A 173 -2.93 -18.40 -7.29
CA ALA A 173 -2.74 -19.44 -8.28
C ALA A 173 -3.67 -20.65 -8.06
N ALA A 174 -4.25 -20.82 -6.86
CA ALA A 174 -5.25 -21.84 -6.55
C ALA A 174 -6.66 -21.24 -6.67
N GLU A 175 -7.52 -21.84 -7.49
CA GLU A 175 -8.91 -21.38 -7.72
C GLU A 175 -9.74 -21.31 -6.44
N ALA A 176 -9.56 -22.28 -5.54
CA ALA A 176 -10.26 -22.29 -4.24
C ALA A 176 -9.97 -21.04 -3.41
N VAL A 177 -8.72 -20.57 -3.39
CA VAL A 177 -8.31 -19.38 -2.65
C VAL A 177 -8.86 -18.12 -3.33
N SER A 178 -8.76 -18.03 -4.65
CA SER A 178 -9.33 -16.92 -5.41
C SER A 178 -10.84 -16.76 -5.18
N ASN A 179 -11.57 -17.90 -5.18
CA ASN A 179 -13.00 -17.92 -4.91
C ASN A 179 -13.33 -17.59 -3.44
N GLY A 180 -12.56 -18.10 -2.48
CA GLY A 180 -12.69 -17.80 -1.06
C GLY A 180 -12.47 -16.30 -0.78
N TYR A 181 -11.42 -15.72 -1.37
CA TYR A 181 -11.15 -14.29 -1.25
C TYR A 181 -12.31 -13.43 -1.77
N ARG A 182 -12.90 -13.79 -2.92
CA ARG A 182 -14.05 -13.04 -3.46
C ARG A 182 -15.22 -13.00 -2.47
N LYS A 183 -15.47 -14.06 -1.74
CA LYS A 183 -16.52 -14.12 -0.71
C LYS A 183 -16.18 -13.25 0.53
N LEU A 184 -14.92 -13.23 0.95
CA LEU A 184 -14.46 -12.52 2.15
C LEU A 184 -14.05 -11.07 1.89
N ARG A 185 -13.91 -10.67 0.65
CA ARG A 185 -13.40 -9.35 0.23
C ARG A 185 -14.10 -8.18 0.93
N ARG A 186 -15.44 -8.23 1.00
CA ARG A 186 -16.22 -7.18 1.66
C ARG A 186 -15.84 -7.01 3.14
N THR A 187 -15.66 -8.11 3.86
CA THR A 187 -15.25 -8.10 5.27
C THR A 187 -13.83 -7.56 5.42
N ILE A 188 -12.90 -8.00 4.55
CA ILE A 188 -11.51 -7.53 4.52
C ILE A 188 -11.46 -6.02 4.25
N ASP A 189 -12.21 -5.53 3.25
CA ASP A 189 -12.27 -4.12 2.90
C ASP A 189 -12.82 -3.26 4.05
N ARG A 190 -13.86 -3.73 4.73
CA ARG A 190 -14.43 -3.05 5.89
C ARG A 190 -13.48 -3.01 7.08
N ALA A 191 -12.85 -4.13 7.40
CA ALA A 191 -11.87 -4.21 8.48
C ALA A 191 -10.66 -3.29 8.22
N ALA A 192 -10.08 -3.36 7.01
CA ALA A 192 -8.96 -2.50 6.62
C ALA A 192 -9.36 -1.02 6.63
N GLY A 193 -10.57 -0.69 6.12
CA GLY A 193 -11.09 0.67 6.15
C GLY A 193 -11.25 1.20 7.56
N GLY A 194 -11.80 0.41 8.47
CA GLY A 194 -11.95 0.75 9.90
C GLY A 194 -10.59 1.02 10.57
N LEU A 195 -9.58 0.18 10.32
CA LEU A 195 -8.23 0.39 10.84
C LEU A 195 -7.58 1.67 10.31
N LEU A 196 -7.74 1.99 9.03
CA LEU A 196 -7.23 3.24 8.46
C LEU A 196 -7.89 4.47 9.11
N ILE A 197 -9.21 4.42 9.37
CA ILE A 197 -9.93 5.50 10.07
C ILE A 197 -9.39 5.66 11.49
N LEU A 198 -9.20 4.55 12.22
CA LEU A 198 -8.66 4.58 13.58
C LEU A 198 -7.26 5.19 13.61
N PHE A 199 -6.37 4.81 12.70
CA PHE A 199 -5.03 5.39 12.61
C PHE A 199 -5.08 6.88 12.28
N GLY A 200 -5.90 7.30 11.32
CA GLY A 200 -6.06 8.71 10.97
C GLY A 200 -6.64 9.54 12.12
N ALA A 201 -7.65 9.04 12.81
CA ALA A 201 -8.25 9.70 13.97
C ALA A 201 -7.27 9.81 15.14
N LYS A 202 -6.58 8.71 15.49
CA LYS A 202 -5.55 8.73 16.53
C LYS A 202 -4.52 9.80 16.26
N LEU A 203 -4.04 9.88 15.02
CA LEU A 203 -3.07 10.88 14.61
C LEU A 203 -3.56 12.32 14.73
N ALA A 204 -4.79 12.59 14.31
CA ALA A 204 -5.37 13.93 14.41
C ALA A 204 -5.50 14.38 15.88
N LEU A 205 -5.66 13.43 16.82
CA LEU A 205 -5.80 13.68 18.25
C LEU A 205 -4.45 13.76 18.99
N GLU A 206 -3.39 13.15 18.47
CA GLU A 206 -2.05 13.26 19.07
C GLU A 206 -1.54 14.69 18.91
N ARG A 207 -1.49 15.43 20.01
CA ARG A 207 -0.84 16.72 20.09
C ARG A 207 0.66 16.52 19.87
N GLY A 208 1.21 17.16 18.84
CA GLY A 208 2.64 17.15 18.54
C GLY A 208 3.44 17.87 19.63
#